data_75a7bb3ee7ab8a2a7a8097a60dcd6d4a
#
_entry.id   75a7bb3ee7ab8a2a7a8097a60dcd6d4a
#
_cell.length_a   1.000
_cell.length_b   1.000
_cell.length_c   1.000
_cell.angle_alpha   90.00
_cell.angle_beta   90.00
_cell.angle_gamma   90.00
#
_symmetry.space_group_name_H-M   'P 1'
#
loop_
_entity.id
_entity.type
_entity.pdbx_description
1 polymer ?
#
loop_
_entity_poly.entity_id
_entity_poly.type
_entity_poly.pdbx_seq_one_letter_code
_entity_poly.pdbx_strand_id
1 'polypeptide(L)'
;TMKEYQVTDVIIGLHRKANIVDSFFGSLTENLLKGTHRQIMIAKFLMPVNTLRRVIIAVPPKAEYEPGFHKWVGHFCRMGSQLGCRVHFFATTETLRQLEAIVRKKYDGTPTEFSVLEEWDDLLMLTAQVNYDHLLVIISARPGGISYTPAFEKLASQISKYFSNNSL
;
A
#
# COMPACT_ATOMS: atom_id res chain seq x y z
N THR A 1 -12.23 -21.42 -7.88
CA THR A 1 -12.02 -21.38 -6.41
C THR A 1 -12.30 -20.00 -5.83
N MET A 2 -11.75 -18.89 -6.37
CA MET A 2 -12.03 -17.53 -5.88
C MET A 2 -13.51 -17.13 -6.00
N LYS A 3 -14.24 -17.65 -6.99
CA LYS A 3 -15.69 -17.43 -7.12
C LYS A 3 -16.50 -18.25 -6.11
N GLU A 4 -16.02 -19.44 -5.81
CA GLU A 4 -16.69 -20.39 -4.94
C GLU A 4 -16.73 -19.94 -3.47
N TYR A 5 -15.65 -19.29 -2.98
CA TYR A 5 -15.52 -18.85 -1.60
C TYR A 5 -15.79 -17.34 -1.39
N GLN A 6 -16.30 -16.62 -2.39
CA GLN A 6 -16.53 -15.17 -2.33
C GLN A 6 -15.31 -14.38 -1.83
N VAL A 7 -14.09 -14.79 -2.25
CA VAL A 7 -12.85 -14.14 -1.88
C VAL A 7 -12.89 -12.67 -2.27
N THR A 8 -12.59 -11.78 -1.34
CA THR A 8 -12.62 -10.33 -1.54
C THR A 8 -11.25 -9.74 -1.84
N ASP A 9 -10.21 -10.36 -1.32
CA ASP A 9 -8.82 -9.91 -1.44
C ASP A 9 -7.90 -11.09 -1.75
N VAL A 10 -6.81 -10.80 -2.43
CA VAL A 10 -5.72 -11.74 -2.71
C VAL A 10 -4.45 -11.18 -2.11
N ILE A 11 -3.80 -11.93 -1.24
CA ILE A 11 -2.52 -11.55 -0.64
C ILE A 11 -1.44 -12.51 -1.16
N ILE A 12 -0.40 -11.94 -1.75
CA ILE A 12 0.75 -12.68 -2.28
C ILE A 12 1.96 -12.31 -1.43
N GLY A 13 2.45 -13.28 -0.66
CA GLY A 13 3.69 -13.14 0.08
C GLY A 13 4.90 -13.46 -0.79
N LEU A 14 5.90 -12.58 -0.81
CA LEU A 14 7.15 -12.78 -1.51
C LEU A 14 8.22 -13.29 -0.57
N HIS A 15 9.06 -14.21 -1.06
CA HIS A 15 10.24 -14.65 -0.31
C HIS A 15 11.22 -13.48 -0.13
N ARG A 16 11.92 -13.42 1.01
CA ARG A 16 12.89 -12.34 1.33
C ARG A 16 13.93 -12.09 0.25
N LYS A 17 14.37 -13.15 -0.45
CA LYS A 17 15.35 -13.08 -1.55
C LYS A 17 14.73 -12.87 -2.92
N ALA A 18 13.38 -12.78 -3.03
CA ALA A 18 12.73 -12.56 -4.30
C ALA A 18 13.10 -11.19 -4.88
N ASN A 19 13.38 -11.17 -6.16
CA ASN A 19 13.53 -9.92 -6.90
C ASN A 19 12.15 -9.24 -6.99
N ILE A 20 12.06 -8.03 -6.45
CA ILE A 20 10.79 -7.28 -6.45
C ILE A 20 10.31 -7.03 -7.86
N VAL A 21 11.21 -6.68 -8.79
CA VAL A 21 10.84 -6.41 -10.19
C VAL A 21 10.19 -7.63 -10.83
N ASP A 22 10.84 -8.79 -10.74
CA ASP A 22 10.32 -10.03 -11.32
C ASP A 22 9.02 -10.48 -10.66
N SER A 23 8.86 -10.17 -9.37
CA SER A 23 7.69 -10.56 -8.59
C SER A 23 6.47 -9.66 -8.84
N PHE A 24 6.69 -8.36 -9.06
CA PHE A 24 5.60 -7.42 -9.39
C PHE A 24 5.13 -7.56 -10.84
N PHE A 25 6.05 -7.86 -11.75
CA PHE A 25 5.79 -7.96 -13.19
C PHE A 25 5.95 -9.38 -13.74
N GLY A 26 6.12 -10.38 -12.87
CA GLY A 26 6.14 -11.77 -13.29
C GLY A 26 4.78 -12.22 -13.85
N SER A 27 4.83 -13.22 -14.71
CA SER A 27 3.65 -13.76 -15.40
C SER A 27 2.50 -14.13 -14.45
N LEU A 28 2.80 -14.59 -13.24
CA LEU A 28 1.80 -14.92 -12.23
C LEU A 28 1.02 -13.68 -11.77
N THR A 29 1.72 -12.60 -11.45
CA THR A 29 1.10 -11.35 -11.00
C THR A 29 0.30 -10.70 -12.14
N GLU A 30 0.83 -10.68 -13.37
CA GLU A 30 0.10 -10.18 -14.53
C GLU A 30 -1.17 -10.99 -14.80
N ASN A 31 -1.10 -12.31 -14.73
CA ASN A 31 -2.27 -13.16 -14.94
C ASN A 31 -3.32 -12.96 -13.85
N LEU A 32 -2.91 -12.80 -12.59
CA LEU A 32 -3.83 -12.46 -11.50
C LEU A 32 -4.47 -11.08 -11.68
N LEU A 33 -3.68 -10.08 -12.08
CA LEU A 33 -4.19 -8.74 -12.34
C LEU A 33 -5.19 -8.71 -13.50
N LYS A 34 -4.96 -9.51 -14.56
CA LYS A 34 -5.88 -9.64 -15.70
C LYS A 34 -7.09 -10.52 -15.38
N GLY A 35 -6.91 -11.54 -14.54
CA GLY A 35 -7.93 -12.55 -14.25
C GLY A 35 -8.92 -12.21 -13.13
N THR A 36 -8.72 -11.12 -12.39
CA THR A 36 -9.60 -10.76 -11.28
C THR A 36 -9.78 -9.25 -11.12
N HIS A 37 -10.98 -8.83 -10.75
CA HIS A 37 -11.29 -7.45 -10.35
C HIS A 37 -11.11 -7.23 -8.84
N ARG A 38 -10.58 -8.21 -8.12
CA ARG A 38 -10.37 -8.14 -6.67
C ARG A 38 -9.17 -7.27 -6.33
N GLN A 39 -9.14 -6.76 -5.10
CA GLN A 39 -7.97 -6.12 -4.55
C GLN A 39 -6.85 -7.15 -4.41
N ILE A 40 -5.65 -6.80 -4.85
CA ILE A 40 -4.46 -7.62 -4.72
C ILE A 40 -3.47 -6.87 -3.85
N MET A 41 -2.94 -7.54 -2.84
CA MET A 41 -1.85 -7.08 -2.00
C MET A 41 -0.64 -7.96 -2.27
N ILE A 42 0.51 -7.35 -2.56
CA ILE A 42 1.78 -8.04 -2.71
C ILE A 42 2.66 -7.57 -1.56
N ALA A 43 3.13 -8.51 -0.74
CA ALA A 43 3.86 -8.18 0.46
C ALA A 43 5.22 -8.89 0.53
N LYS A 44 6.25 -8.17 0.97
CA LYS A 44 7.57 -8.69 1.27
C LYS A 44 7.97 -8.26 2.67
N PHE A 45 7.99 -9.19 3.62
CA PHE A 45 8.40 -8.90 4.98
C PHE A 45 9.86 -9.32 5.19
N LEU A 46 10.69 -8.38 5.59
CA LEU A 46 12.10 -8.62 5.94
C LEU A 46 12.26 -8.96 7.43
N MET A 47 11.24 -8.69 8.22
CA MET A 47 11.19 -8.95 9.65
C MET A 47 9.81 -9.48 10.06
N PRO A 48 9.68 -10.09 11.25
CA PRO A 48 8.37 -10.52 11.75
C PRO A 48 7.39 -9.35 11.87
N VAL A 49 6.15 -9.55 11.45
CA VAL A 49 5.12 -8.50 11.40
C VAL A 49 4.86 -7.87 12.78
N ASN A 50 4.94 -8.66 13.84
CA ASN A 50 4.76 -8.19 15.22
C ASN A 50 5.89 -7.30 15.75
N THR A 51 6.98 -7.14 15.00
CA THR A 51 8.09 -6.24 15.34
C THR A 51 8.02 -4.90 14.65
N LEU A 52 7.03 -4.70 13.77
CA LEU A 52 6.81 -3.45 13.07
C LEU A 52 6.43 -2.34 14.05
N ARG A 53 7.04 -1.16 13.88
CA ARG A 53 6.78 0.02 14.68
C ARG A 53 5.87 1.02 13.99
N ARG A 54 5.89 1.04 12.68
CA ARG A 54 5.12 2.00 11.87
C ARG A 54 4.74 1.39 10.53
N VAL A 55 3.56 1.74 10.05
CA VAL A 55 3.11 1.48 8.69
C VAL A 55 3.06 2.82 7.96
N ILE A 56 3.86 2.98 6.94
CA ILE A 56 3.90 4.18 6.09
C ILE A 56 3.16 3.86 4.81
N ILE A 57 2.14 4.64 4.48
CA ILE A 57 1.26 4.39 3.34
C ILE A 57 1.34 5.57 2.38
N ALA A 58 1.91 5.34 1.20
CA ALA A 58 1.88 6.29 0.10
C ALA A 58 0.61 6.09 -0.73
N VAL A 59 -0.18 7.13 -0.87
CA VAL A 59 -1.50 7.11 -1.50
C VAL A 59 -1.49 8.03 -2.71
N PRO A 60 -1.83 7.53 -3.91
CA PRO A 60 -1.85 8.35 -5.11
C PRO A 60 -3.00 9.34 -5.10
N PRO A 61 -2.89 10.44 -5.87
CA PRO A 61 -4.00 11.37 -6.08
C PRO A 61 -5.27 10.68 -6.55
N LYS A 62 -6.42 11.12 -6.08
CA LYS A 62 -7.76 10.60 -6.43
C LYS A 62 -8.04 9.16 -5.98
N ALA A 63 -7.24 8.61 -5.07
CA ALA A 63 -7.47 7.27 -4.54
C ALA A 63 -8.81 7.14 -3.82
N GLU A 64 -9.32 8.23 -3.25
CA GLU A 64 -10.64 8.30 -2.58
C GLU A 64 -11.82 7.96 -3.49
N TYR A 65 -11.64 8.07 -4.79
CA TYR A 65 -12.66 7.71 -5.79
C TYR A 65 -12.58 6.25 -6.27
N GLU A 66 -11.57 5.51 -5.83
CA GLU A 66 -11.44 4.08 -6.17
C GLU A 66 -12.39 3.22 -5.31
N PRO A 67 -13.04 2.21 -5.89
CA PRO A 67 -14.00 1.37 -5.16
C PRO A 67 -13.41 0.66 -3.93
N GLY A 68 -12.10 0.38 -3.94
CA GLY A 68 -11.38 -0.29 -2.85
C GLY A 68 -10.94 0.62 -1.71
N PHE A 69 -11.10 1.94 -1.83
CA PHE A 69 -10.54 2.92 -0.89
C PHE A 69 -10.89 2.65 0.57
N HIS A 70 -12.17 2.64 0.89
CA HIS A 70 -12.63 2.40 2.27
C HIS A 70 -12.16 1.05 2.84
N LYS A 71 -12.02 0.07 1.98
CA LYS A 71 -11.66 -1.28 2.37
C LYS A 71 -10.21 -1.38 2.81
N TRP A 72 -9.26 -0.91 1.98
CA TRP A 72 -7.85 -0.97 2.34
C TRP A 72 -7.51 0.00 3.49
N VAL A 73 -8.15 1.17 3.58
CA VAL A 73 -8.01 2.05 4.75
C VAL A 73 -8.37 1.29 6.02
N GLY A 74 -9.51 0.61 6.03
CA GLY A 74 -9.92 -0.21 7.16
C GLY A 74 -8.96 -1.35 7.50
N HIS A 75 -8.37 -2.01 6.50
CA HIS A 75 -7.37 -3.05 6.73
C HIS A 75 -6.14 -2.52 7.45
N PHE A 76 -5.56 -1.43 6.99
CA PHE A 76 -4.36 -0.86 7.60
C PHE A 76 -4.62 -0.22 8.96
N CYS A 77 -5.76 0.44 9.16
CA CYS A 77 -6.12 0.96 10.48
C CYS A 77 -6.29 -0.17 11.50
N ARG A 78 -7.00 -1.25 11.15
CA ARG A 78 -7.12 -2.43 12.04
C ARG A 78 -5.78 -3.10 12.31
N MET A 79 -4.94 -3.24 11.28
CA MET A 79 -3.58 -3.77 11.45
C MET A 79 -2.76 -2.92 12.41
N GLY A 80 -2.77 -1.61 12.26
CA GLY A 80 -2.09 -0.68 13.17
C GLY A 80 -2.57 -0.83 14.60
N SER A 81 -3.88 -0.90 14.81
CA SER A 81 -4.47 -1.11 16.13
C SER A 81 -4.08 -2.47 16.75
N GLN A 82 -4.14 -3.55 15.97
CA GLN A 82 -3.81 -4.91 16.43
C GLN A 82 -2.32 -5.09 16.75
N LEU A 83 -1.45 -4.48 15.97
CA LEU A 83 0.01 -4.54 16.17
C LEU A 83 0.53 -3.49 17.15
N GLY A 84 -0.31 -2.55 17.56
CA GLY A 84 0.10 -1.42 18.40
C GLY A 84 1.09 -0.48 17.68
N CYS A 85 1.07 -0.43 16.35
CA CYS A 85 1.93 0.41 15.56
C CYS A 85 1.17 1.62 14.98
N ARG A 86 1.91 2.67 14.66
CA ARG A 86 1.36 3.89 14.08
C ARG A 86 1.17 3.74 12.58
N VAL A 87 0.05 4.22 12.06
CA VAL A 87 -0.24 4.28 10.61
C VAL A 87 -0.06 5.72 10.14
N HIS A 88 0.85 5.93 9.20
CA HIS A 88 1.18 7.24 8.67
C HIS A 88 0.81 7.31 7.18
N PHE A 89 -0.17 8.14 6.85
CA PHE A 89 -0.62 8.34 5.49
C PHE A 89 0.08 9.52 4.83
N PHE A 90 0.59 9.29 3.62
CA PHE A 90 1.14 10.32 2.75
C PHE A 90 0.26 10.42 1.51
N ALA A 91 -0.37 11.54 1.30
CA ALA A 91 -1.31 11.76 0.19
C ALA A 91 -1.43 13.25 -0.15
N THR A 92 -2.16 13.56 -1.23
CA THR A 92 -2.53 14.94 -1.53
C THR A 92 -3.43 15.51 -0.44
N THR A 93 -3.43 16.82 -0.31
CA THR A 93 -4.29 17.53 0.67
C THR A 93 -5.76 17.11 0.56
N GLU A 94 -6.28 16.92 -0.65
CA GLU A 94 -7.68 16.51 -0.86
C GLU A 94 -7.93 15.08 -0.39
N THR A 95 -7.07 14.15 -0.77
CA THR A 95 -7.18 12.74 -0.33
C THR A 95 -7.02 12.62 1.19
N LEU A 96 -6.13 13.42 1.81
CA LEU A 96 -5.96 13.43 3.27
C LEU A 96 -7.23 13.83 4.01
N ARG A 97 -7.99 14.80 3.51
CA ARG A 97 -9.29 15.17 4.12
C ARG A 97 -10.25 13.98 4.19
N GLN A 98 -10.30 13.18 3.13
CA GLN A 98 -11.14 11.99 3.10
C GLN A 98 -10.62 10.89 4.04
N LEU A 99 -9.31 10.67 4.07
CA LEU A 99 -8.67 9.73 5.00
C LEU A 99 -8.94 10.10 6.46
N GLU A 100 -8.71 11.38 6.83
CA GLU A 100 -8.97 11.86 8.19
C GLU A 100 -10.43 11.68 8.59
N ALA A 101 -11.36 12.00 7.69
CA ALA A 101 -12.79 11.86 7.96
C ALA A 101 -13.18 10.41 8.25
N ILE A 102 -12.64 9.45 7.48
CA ILE A 102 -12.88 8.01 7.68
C ILE A 102 -12.27 7.53 8.98
N VAL A 103 -11.01 7.90 9.24
CA VAL A 103 -10.28 7.47 10.44
C VAL A 103 -10.97 7.98 11.69
N ARG A 104 -11.30 9.26 11.76
CA ARG A 104 -12.01 9.85 12.90
C ARG A 104 -13.38 9.22 13.14
N LYS A 105 -14.09 8.86 12.09
CA LYS A 105 -15.43 8.29 12.20
C LYS A 105 -15.44 6.82 12.62
N LYS A 106 -14.47 6.02 12.13
CA LYS A 106 -14.51 4.55 12.25
C LYS A 106 -13.32 3.93 12.96
N TYR A 107 -12.20 4.64 13.06
CA TYR A 107 -10.92 4.11 13.55
C TYR A 107 -10.19 5.10 14.47
N ASP A 108 -10.93 5.86 15.27
CA ASP A 108 -10.40 6.91 16.16
C ASP A 108 -9.41 6.37 17.21
N GLY A 109 -9.52 5.10 17.57
CA GLY A 109 -8.57 4.43 18.46
C GLY A 109 -7.24 4.00 17.82
N THR A 110 -7.08 4.15 16.49
CA THR A 110 -5.83 3.81 15.81
C THR A 110 -4.88 5.00 15.83
N PRO A 111 -3.62 4.84 16.30
CA PRO A 111 -2.63 5.91 16.22
C PRO A 111 -2.32 6.23 14.76
N THR A 112 -2.73 7.38 14.28
CA THR A 112 -2.55 7.81 12.88
C THR A 112 -1.82 9.13 12.77
N GLU A 113 -1.07 9.28 11.70
CA GLU A 113 -0.44 10.52 11.27
C GLU A 113 -0.76 10.78 9.80
N PHE A 114 -0.77 12.04 9.40
CA PHE A 114 -1.08 12.48 8.05
C PHE A 114 -0.03 13.49 7.59
N SER A 115 0.56 13.27 6.43
CA SER A 115 1.53 14.18 5.81
C SER A 115 1.21 14.37 4.33
N VAL A 116 1.49 15.58 3.85
CA VAL A 116 1.19 15.94 2.47
C VAL A 116 2.23 15.35 1.51
N LEU A 117 1.75 14.74 0.44
CA LEU A 117 2.50 14.29 -0.73
C LEU A 117 1.69 14.71 -1.96
N GLU A 118 1.92 15.94 -2.44
CA GLU A 118 1.14 16.49 -3.56
C GLU A 118 1.52 15.87 -4.89
N GLU A 119 2.81 15.67 -5.13
CA GLU A 119 3.31 15.08 -6.37
C GLU A 119 3.75 13.63 -6.14
N TRP A 120 3.26 12.72 -6.97
CA TRP A 120 3.64 11.31 -6.86
C TRP A 120 5.13 11.06 -7.09
N ASP A 121 5.78 11.91 -7.90
CA ASP A 121 7.21 11.84 -8.15
C ASP A 121 8.05 12.10 -6.88
N ASP A 122 7.48 12.74 -5.87
CA ASP A 122 8.10 12.95 -4.56
C ASP A 122 8.08 11.68 -3.67
N LEU A 123 7.55 10.56 -4.16
CA LEU A 123 7.53 9.27 -3.44
C LEU A 123 8.92 8.90 -2.90
N LEU A 124 9.97 9.22 -3.64
CA LEU A 124 11.35 8.93 -3.24
C LEU A 124 11.81 9.70 -1.99
N MET A 125 11.15 10.80 -1.63
CA MET A 125 11.42 11.51 -0.38
C MET A 125 11.08 10.65 0.85
N LEU A 126 10.21 9.65 0.69
CA LEU A 126 9.90 8.69 1.75
C LEU A 126 11.10 7.83 2.15
N THR A 127 12.15 7.73 1.32
CA THR A 127 13.38 7.02 1.68
C THR A 127 14.01 7.54 2.97
N ALA A 128 13.84 8.84 3.26
CA ALA A 128 14.29 9.45 4.51
C ALA A 128 13.36 9.18 5.70
N GLN A 129 12.14 8.71 5.46
CA GLN A 129 11.11 8.46 6.46
C GLN A 129 10.99 6.98 6.84
N VAL A 130 11.35 6.08 5.92
CA VAL A 130 11.16 4.63 6.10
C VAL A 130 12.39 4.01 6.72
N ASN A 131 12.26 3.48 7.94
CA ASN A 131 13.30 2.75 8.65
C ASN A 131 13.12 1.22 8.45
N TYR A 132 14.10 0.44 8.90
CA TYR A 132 14.10 -1.02 8.76
C TYR A 132 12.95 -1.71 9.49
N ASP A 133 12.43 -1.11 10.57
CA ASP A 133 11.30 -1.60 11.38
C ASP A 133 9.95 -1.02 10.95
N HIS A 134 9.90 -0.37 9.80
CA HIS A 134 8.68 0.13 9.19
C HIS A 134 8.21 -0.79 8.04
N LEU A 135 6.90 -0.83 7.84
CA LEU A 135 6.29 -1.37 6.62
C LEU A 135 5.96 -0.21 5.69
N LEU A 136 6.53 -0.22 4.50
CA LEU A 136 6.13 0.70 3.44
C LEU A 136 5.01 0.07 2.62
N VAL A 137 3.89 0.76 2.51
CA VAL A 137 2.76 0.38 1.68
C VAL A 137 2.62 1.40 0.56
N ILE A 138 2.50 0.93 -0.66
CA ILE A 138 2.28 1.78 -1.81
C ILE A 138 0.95 1.39 -2.45
N ILE A 139 0.02 2.31 -2.41
CA ILE A 139 -1.28 2.13 -3.06
C ILE A 139 -1.10 2.45 -4.54
N SER A 140 -1.57 1.57 -5.39
CA SER A 140 -1.54 1.76 -6.83
C SER A 140 -2.87 1.35 -7.46
N ALA A 141 -3.15 1.88 -8.63
CA ALA A 141 -4.32 1.55 -9.42
C ALA A 141 -3.92 0.81 -10.70
N ARG A 142 -4.85 0.06 -11.25
CA ARG A 142 -4.70 -0.58 -12.55
C ARG A 142 -4.88 0.44 -13.68
N PRO A 143 -4.32 0.18 -14.86
CA PRO A 143 -4.64 0.96 -16.05
C PRO A 143 -6.16 1.07 -16.23
N GLY A 144 -6.64 2.30 -16.45
CA GLY A 144 -8.07 2.61 -16.50
C GLY A 144 -8.73 2.96 -15.16
N GLY A 145 -8.06 2.79 -14.03
CA GLY A 145 -8.50 3.30 -12.74
C GLY A 145 -8.40 4.83 -12.66
N ILE A 146 -9.23 5.43 -11.82
CA ILE A 146 -9.30 6.90 -11.69
C ILE A 146 -8.03 7.49 -11.05
N SER A 147 -7.36 6.74 -10.18
CA SER A 147 -6.11 7.11 -9.54
C SER A 147 -4.87 6.58 -10.26
N TYR A 148 -5.04 5.99 -11.45
CA TYR A 148 -3.91 5.52 -12.24
C TYR A 148 -3.04 6.68 -12.73
N THR A 149 -1.73 6.49 -12.64
CA THR A 149 -0.72 7.40 -13.21
C THR A 149 0.33 6.61 -13.97
N PRO A 150 0.86 7.12 -15.10
CA PRO A 150 1.98 6.49 -15.82
C PRO A 150 3.24 6.31 -14.96
N ALA A 151 3.39 7.07 -13.88
CA ALA A 151 4.47 6.90 -12.92
C ALA A 151 4.49 5.51 -12.27
N PHE A 152 3.35 4.80 -12.22
CA PHE A 152 3.29 3.43 -11.72
C PHE A 152 4.08 2.43 -12.55
N GLU A 153 4.32 2.70 -13.84
CA GLU A 153 5.14 1.85 -14.70
C GLU A 153 6.60 1.76 -14.23
N LYS A 154 7.09 2.81 -13.55
CA LYS A 154 8.44 2.88 -12.98
C LYS A 154 8.51 2.41 -11.53
N LEU A 155 7.37 2.15 -10.91
CA LEU A 155 7.26 1.91 -9.47
C LEU A 155 8.13 0.74 -9.02
N ALA A 156 8.09 -0.39 -9.70
CA ALA A 156 8.87 -1.57 -9.29
C ALA A 156 10.37 -1.33 -9.36
N SER A 157 10.86 -0.64 -10.39
CA SER A 157 12.29 -0.31 -10.49
C SER A 157 12.71 0.68 -9.40
N GLN A 158 11.87 1.66 -9.07
CA GLN A 158 12.09 2.61 -7.98
C GLN A 158 12.12 1.90 -6.62
N ILE A 159 11.16 1.02 -6.35
CA ILE A 159 11.11 0.23 -5.12
C ILE A 159 12.36 -0.64 -4.99
N SER A 160 12.73 -1.35 -6.03
CA SER A 160 13.92 -2.22 -6.03
C SER A 160 15.20 -1.44 -5.77
N LYS A 161 15.32 -0.24 -6.33
CA LYS A 161 16.51 0.59 -6.19
C LYS A 161 16.61 1.28 -4.83
N TYR A 162 15.52 1.81 -4.32
CA TYR A 162 15.52 2.73 -3.17
C TYR A 162 14.98 2.11 -1.88
N PHE A 163 14.18 1.05 -1.96
CA PHE A 163 13.54 0.41 -0.81
C PHE A 163 13.84 -1.10 -0.70
N SER A 164 14.95 -1.56 -1.29
CA SER A 164 15.32 -2.98 -1.30
C SER A 164 15.47 -3.59 0.09
N ASN A 165 15.85 -2.79 1.08
CA ASN A 165 16.10 -3.19 2.46
C ASN A 165 14.91 -2.90 3.39
N ASN A 166 13.74 -2.59 2.85
CA ASN A 166 12.53 -2.32 3.62
C ASN A 166 11.50 -3.43 3.43
N SER A 167 10.66 -3.62 4.43
CA SER A 167 9.43 -4.41 4.29
C SER A 167 8.41 -3.63 3.47
N LEU A 168 7.73 -4.30 2.54
CA LEU A 168 6.82 -3.74 1.55
C LEU A 168 5.49 -4.50 1.55
#